data_2dabeb628d10bed2280004aee8e5ea01
#
_entry.id   2dabeb628d10bed2280004aee8e5ea01
#
_cell.length_a   1.000
_cell.length_b   1.000
_cell.length_c   1.000
_cell.angle_alpha   90.00
_cell.angle_beta   90.00
_cell.angle_gamma   90.00
#
_symmetry.space_group_name_H-M   'P 1'
#
loop_
_entity.id
_entity.type
_entity.pdbx_description
1 polymer ?
#
loop_
_entity_poly.entity_id
_entity_poly.type
_entity_poly.pdbx_seq_one_letter_code
_entity_poly.pdbx_strand_id
1 'polypeptide(L)'
;GVNCSLSSNNVLNPATPYGDCSLIRMANLHANVLQVRHPKALRECFAMLTERSARLLNLKDYGLAVGNPADIVVFDAQTPEQAIAEIRNPLAAFKRGRQTMVRQPPRLMRPS
;
A
#
# COMPACT_ATOMS: atom_id res chain seq x y z
N GLY A 1 10.68 5.69 -19.77
CA GLY A 1 10.28 4.39 -19.24
C GLY A 1 8.77 4.18 -19.24
N VAL A 2 8.37 2.93 -19.06
CA VAL A 2 6.96 2.56 -18.99
C VAL A 2 6.42 2.84 -17.59
N ASN A 3 5.22 3.44 -17.50
CA ASN A 3 4.53 3.60 -16.22
C ASN A 3 3.84 2.28 -15.85
N CYS A 4 4.23 1.71 -14.72
CA CYS A 4 3.70 0.43 -14.24
C CYS A 4 2.94 0.61 -12.93
N SER A 5 1.95 -0.25 -12.72
CA SER A 5 1.14 -0.35 -11.51
C SER A 5 1.09 -1.80 -11.05
N LEU A 6 0.83 -2.01 -9.77
CA LEU A 6 0.63 -3.34 -9.19
C LEU A 6 -0.82 -3.50 -8.74
N SER A 7 -1.32 -4.73 -8.86
CA SER A 7 -2.66 -5.10 -8.42
C SER A 7 -2.66 -6.55 -7.91
N SER A 8 -3.66 -6.89 -7.12
CA SER A 8 -3.87 -8.27 -6.65
C SER A 8 -4.58 -9.15 -7.68
N ASN A 9 -5.22 -8.57 -8.69
CA ASN A 9 -6.16 -9.24 -9.59
C ASN A 9 -7.30 -9.88 -8.79
N ASN A 10 -7.31 -11.21 -8.65
CA ASN A 10 -8.33 -11.95 -7.92
C ASN A 10 -7.84 -12.41 -6.55
N VAL A 11 -8.75 -12.49 -5.58
CA VAL A 11 -8.51 -13.09 -4.27
C VAL A 11 -9.74 -13.93 -3.84
N LEU A 12 -9.50 -14.96 -3.04
CA LEU A 12 -10.53 -15.80 -2.44
C LEU A 12 -11.53 -16.40 -3.46
N ASN A 13 -11.04 -16.78 -4.62
CA ASN A 13 -11.79 -17.50 -5.64
C ASN A 13 -11.11 -18.84 -5.97
N PRO A 14 -11.74 -19.75 -6.76
CA PRO A 14 -11.15 -21.06 -7.05
C PRO A 14 -9.78 -21.02 -7.74
N ALA A 15 -9.51 -20.00 -8.56
CA ALA A 15 -8.24 -19.87 -9.27
C ALA A 15 -7.14 -19.23 -8.42
N THR A 16 -7.50 -18.33 -7.51
CA THR A 16 -6.60 -17.63 -6.58
C THR A 16 -7.20 -17.63 -5.17
N PRO A 17 -7.09 -18.75 -4.43
CA PRO A 17 -7.83 -18.95 -3.18
C PRO A 17 -7.26 -18.17 -1.98
N TYR A 18 -6.15 -17.50 -2.14
CA TYR A 18 -5.44 -16.80 -1.07
C TYR A 18 -5.47 -15.30 -1.24
N GLY A 19 -5.24 -14.58 -0.15
CA GLY A 19 -5.04 -13.14 -0.15
C GLY A 19 -6.10 -12.39 0.66
N ASP A 20 -5.82 -11.12 0.86
CA ASP A 20 -6.64 -10.20 1.67
C ASP A 20 -6.85 -8.85 0.97
N CYS A 21 -6.61 -8.78 -0.33
CA CYS A 21 -6.63 -7.56 -1.15
C CYS A 21 -5.57 -6.52 -0.74
N SER A 22 -4.57 -6.87 0.07
CA SER A 22 -3.51 -5.95 0.46
C SER A 22 -2.57 -5.66 -0.70
N LEU A 23 -2.55 -4.43 -1.18
CA LEU A 23 -1.60 -4.00 -2.21
C LEU A 23 -0.17 -3.89 -1.68
N ILE A 24 0.01 -3.55 -0.41
CA ILE A 24 1.33 -3.58 0.26
C ILE A 24 1.94 -4.98 0.18
N ARG A 25 1.13 -6.01 0.42
CA ARG A 25 1.54 -7.40 0.27
C ARG A 25 1.96 -7.73 -1.17
N MET A 26 1.23 -7.23 -2.16
CA MET A 26 1.59 -7.42 -3.56
C MET A 26 2.90 -6.72 -3.92
N ALA A 27 3.13 -5.53 -3.41
CA ALA A 27 4.40 -4.84 -3.60
C ALA A 27 5.57 -5.58 -2.93
N ASN A 28 5.37 -6.13 -1.73
CA ASN A 28 6.35 -6.97 -1.05
C ASN A 28 6.66 -8.23 -1.88
N LEU A 29 5.65 -8.92 -2.38
CA LEU A 29 5.82 -10.09 -3.25
C LEU A 29 6.63 -9.72 -4.51
N HIS A 30 6.28 -8.63 -5.18
CA HIS A 30 6.99 -8.12 -6.34
C HIS A 30 8.48 -7.84 -6.01
N ALA A 31 8.73 -7.15 -4.90
CA ALA A 31 10.09 -6.85 -4.45
C ALA A 31 10.90 -8.12 -4.15
N ASN A 32 10.28 -9.13 -3.55
CA ASN A 32 10.92 -10.43 -3.28
C ASN A 32 11.26 -11.17 -4.57
N VAL A 33 10.31 -11.30 -5.49
CA VAL A 33 10.50 -12.03 -6.76
C VAL A 33 11.60 -11.39 -7.60
N LEU A 34 11.64 -10.07 -7.67
CA LEU A 34 12.66 -9.33 -8.42
C LEU A 34 13.94 -9.05 -7.61
N GLN A 35 14.01 -9.51 -6.38
CA GLN A 35 15.16 -9.30 -5.47
C GLN A 35 15.54 -7.82 -5.33
N VAL A 36 14.55 -6.97 -5.17
CA VAL A 36 14.73 -5.53 -4.94
C VAL A 36 15.44 -5.31 -3.60
N ARG A 37 16.58 -4.63 -3.60
CA ARG A 37 17.46 -4.50 -2.42
C ARG A 37 17.67 -3.06 -1.96
N HIS A 38 17.52 -2.10 -2.86
CA HIS A 38 17.80 -0.70 -2.55
C HIS A 38 16.55 0.03 -2.06
N PRO A 39 16.67 0.90 -1.04
CA PRO A 39 15.56 1.70 -0.55
C PRO A 39 14.85 2.49 -1.65
N LYS A 40 15.58 3.08 -2.58
CA LYS A 40 15.02 3.81 -3.71
C LYS A 40 14.12 2.91 -4.57
N ALA A 41 14.54 1.68 -4.84
CA ALA A 41 13.76 0.73 -5.63
C ALA A 41 12.52 0.23 -4.85
N LEU A 42 12.60 0.07 -3.52
CA LEU A 42 11.43 -0.21 -2.69
C LEU A 42 10.42 0.94 -2.72
N ARG A 43 10.90 2.18 -2.69
CA ARG A 43 10.04 3.37 -2.84
C ARG A 43 9.34 3.39 -4.19
N GLU A 44 10.00 2.95 -5.26
CA GLU A 44 9.37 2.78 -6.57
C GLU A 44 8.26 1.72 -6.55
N CYS A 45 8.44 0.62 -5.79
CA CYS A 45 7.37 -0.37 -5.59
C CYS A 45 6.16 0.26 -4.90
N PHE A 46 6.37 1.14 -3.93
CA PHE A 46 5.29 1.89 -3.28
C PHE A 46 4.61 2.85 -4.27
N ALA A 47 5.37 3.54 -5.10
CA ALA A 47 4.84 4.42 -6.14
C ALA A 47 3.93 3.67 -7.14
N MET A 48 4.21 2.40 -7.42
CA MET A 48 3.34 1.56 -8.26
C MET A 48 1.95 1.29 -7.65
N LEU A 49 1.80 1.47 -6.33
CA LEU A 49 0.53 1.36 -5.63
C LEU A 49 -0.19 2.70 -5.50
N THR A 50 0.50 3.79 -5.72
CA THR A 50 0.04 5.15 -5.43
C THR A 50 0.09 6.04 -6.66
N GLU A 51 1.14 6.81 -6.82
CA GLU A 51 1.27 7.84 -7.86
C GLU A 51 1.23 7.28 -9.27
N ARG A 52 1.85 6.13 -9.50
CA ARG A 52 1.89 5.48 -10.80
C ARG A 52 0.54 4.89 -11.19
N SER A 53 -0.18 4.33 -10.21
CA SER A 53 -1.56 3.87 -10.40
C SER A 53 -2.49 5.04 -10.70
N ALA A 54 -2.37 6.13 -9.95
CA ALA A 54 -3.14 7.34 -10.20
C ALA A 54 -2.91 7.92 -11.61
N ARG A 55 -1.67 7.91 -12.05
CA ARG A 55 -1.30 8.35 -13.41
C ARG A 55 -1.88 7.43 -14.47
N LEU A 56 -1.83 6.11 -14.24
CA LEU A 56 -2.42 5.11 -15.15
C LEU A 56 -3.94 5.32 -15.31
N LEU A 57 -4.61 5.65 -14.21
CA LEU A 57 -6.05 5.93 -14.17
C LEU A 57 -6.39 7.37 -14.59
N ASN A 58 -5.39 8.16 -14.96
CA ASN A 58 -5.55 9.57 -15.38
C ASN A 58 -6.25 10.44 -14.30
N LEU A 59 -5.99 10.17 -13.02
CA LEU A 59 -6.51 10.99 -11.92
C LEU A 59 -5.75 12.31 -11.85
N LYS A 60 -6.50 13.42 -11.79
CA LYS A 60 -5.93 14.78 -11.77
C LYS A 60 -5.76 15.35 -10.36
N ASP A 61 -6.55 14.88 -9.43
CA ASP A 61 -6.68 15.38 -8.06
C ASP A 61 -6.16 14.37 -7.02
N TYR A 62 -5.16 13.59 -7.41
CA TYR A 62 -4.53 12.60 -6.55
C TYR A 62 -3.34 13.20 -5.79
N GLY A 63 -3.17 12.81 -4.52
CA GLY A 63 -2.02 13.12 -3.70
C GLY A 63 -2.32 14.09 -2.55
N LEU A 64 -1.36 14.20 -1.64
CA LEU A 64 -1.43 15.05 -0.46
C LEU A 64 -1.11 16.50 -0.84
N ALA A 65 -2.11 17.20 -1.33
CA ALA A 65 -2.02 18.61 -1.68
C ALA A 65 -3.30 19.34 -1.28
N VAL A 66 -3.17 20.62 -0.92
CA VAL A 66 -4.32 21.47 -0.59
C VAL A 66 -5.24 21.56 -1.80
N GLY A 67 -6.53 21.31 -1.59
CA GLY A 67 -7.54 21.28 -2.64
C GLY A 67 -7.87 19.91 -3.20
N ASN A 68 -7.01 18.91 -2.97
CA ASN A 68 -7.31 17.53 -3.35
C ASN A 68 -8.24 16.85 -2.36
N PRO A 69 -9.01 15.84 -2.80
CA PRO A 69 -9.81 15.02 -1.89
C PRO A 69 -8.94 14.37 -0.81
N ALA A 70 -9.42 14.34 0.42
CA ALA A 70 -8.73 13.67 1.52
C ALA A 70 -8.97 12.15 1.45
N ASP A 71 -8.41 11.51 0.43
CA ASP A 71 -8.33 10.07 0.25
C ASP A 71 -6.97 9.61 0.80
N ILE A 72 -6.93 9.23 2.08
CA ILE A 72 -5.70 9.05 2.83
C ILE A 72 -5.70 7.69 3.52
N VAL A 73 -4.57 7.01 3.49
CA VAL A 73 -4.31 5.81 4.27
C VAL A 73 -3.10 6.05 5.17
N VAL A 74 -3.28 5.78 6.45
CA VAL A 74 -2.21 5.88 7.46
C VAL A 74 -1.71 4.48 7.77
N PHE A 75 -0.42 4.25 7.58
CA PHE A 75 0.23 2.97 7.87
C PHE A 75 0.99 2.99 9.19
N ASP A 76 1.11 1.84 9.82
CA ASP A 76 2.00 1.60 10.96
C ASP A 76 3.45 1.46 10.47
N ALA A 77 3.97 2.53 9.88
CA ALA A 77 5.31 2.59 9.30
C ALA A 77 5.81 4.03 9.29
N GLN A 78 7.11 4.21 9.43
CA GLN A 78 7.75 5.52 9.37
C GLN A 78 8.12 5.93 7.95
N THR A 79 8.31 4.96 7.06
CA THR A 79 8.68 5.20 5.66
C THR A 79 7.92 4.26 4.72
N PRO A 80 7.76 4.65 3.44
CA PRO A 80 7.20 3.76 2.43
C PRO A 80 7.99 2.45 2.27
N GLU A 81 9.31 2.52 2.37
CA GLU A 81 10.19 1.35 2.30
C GLU A 81 9.91 0.35 3.43
N GLN A 82 9.73 0.86 4.65
CA GLN A 82 9.37 0.03 5.80
C GLN A 82 8.00 -0.62 5.61
N ALA A 83 7.03 0.12 5.09
CA ALA A 83 5.69 -0.42 4.83
C ALA A 83 5.75 -1.62 3.89
N ILE A 84 6.55 -1.56 2.83
CA ILE A 84 6.74 -2.65 1.87
C ILE A 84 7.55 -3.79 2.49
N ALA A 85 8.72 -3.49 3.07
CA ALA A 85 9.65 -4.50 3.57
C ALA A 85 9.02 -5.36 4.68
N GLU A 86 8.24 -4.77 5.56
CA GLU A 86 7.66 -5.43 6.73
C GLU A 86 6.18 -5.78 6.57
N ILE A 87 5.59 -5.54 5.41
CA ILE A 87 4.15 -5.75 5.13
C ILE A 87 3.30 -5.08 6.23
N ARG A 88 3.53 -3.78 6.46
CA ARG A 88 2.85 -3.05 7.52
C ARG A 88 1.37 -2.85 7.23
N ASN A 89 0.58 -2.93 8.27
CA ASN A 89 -0.86 -2.78 8.17
C ASN A 89 -1.29 -1.31 8.16
N PRO A 90 -2.38 -0.97 7.45
CA PRO A 90 -3.01 0.33 7.62
C PRO A 90 -3.65 0.42 9.02
N LEU A 91 -3.49 1.59 9.66
CA LEU A 91 -4.10 1.93 10.94
C LEU A 91 -5.41 2.69 10.77
N ALA A 92 -5.49 3.52 9.74
CA ALA A 92 -6.69 4.28 9.44
C ALA A 92 -6.78 4.54 7.93
N ALA A 93 -7.99 4.65 7.44
CA ALA A 93 -8.26 5.07 6.08
C ALA A 93 -9.40 6.09 6.04
N PHE A 94 -9.27 7.03 5.11
CA PHE A 94 -10.25 8.10 4.91
C PHE A 94 -10.60 8.17 3.43
N LYS A 95 -11.86 8.37 3.15
CA LYS A 95 -12.39 8.65 1.81
C LYS A 95 -13.11 9.99 1.84
N ARG A 96 -12.62 10.95 1.09
CA ARG A 96 -13.11 12.33 1.07
C ARG A 96 -13.27 12.91 2.48
N GLY A 97 -12.26 12.70 3.33
CA GLY A 97 -12.23 13.17 4.70
C GLY A 97 -13.06 12.36 5.70
N ARG A 98 -13.83 11.37 5.25
CA ARG A 98 -14.60 10.49 6.16
C ARG A 98 -13.78 9.25 6.48
N GLN A 99 -13.65 8.94 7.76
CA GLN A 99 -12.97 7.72 8.18
C GLN A 99 -13.77 6.49 7.75
N THR A 100 -13.11 5.59 7.03
CA THR A 100 -13.71 4.36 6.50
C THR A 100 -13.15 3.10 7.18
N MET A 101 -12.00 3.22 7.82
CA MET A 101 -11.37 2.11 8.53
C MET A 101 -10.50 2.63 9.66
N VAL A 102 -10.49 1.88 10.76
CA VAL A 102 -9.56 2.04 11.87
C VAL A 102 -9.11 0.66 12.34
N ARG A 103 -7.82 0.54 12.65
CA ARG A 103 -7.22 -0.67 13.23
C ARG A 103 -6.33 -0.26 14.38
N GLN A 104 -6.50 -0.87 15.53
CA GLN A 104 -5.61 -0.66 16.65
C GLN A 104 -4.30 -1.44 16.44
N PRO A 105 -3.13 -0.85 16.72
CA PRO A 105 -1.88 -1.57 16.69
C PRO A 105 -1.85 -2.67 17.76
N PRO A 106 -1.10 -3.75 17.54
CA PRO A 106 -1.00 -4.82 18.51
C PRO A 106 -0.35 -4.32 19.79
N ARG A 107 -0.87 -4.75 20.94
CA ARG A 107 -0.26 -4.51 22.23
C ARG A 107 0.54 -5.74 22.66
N LEU A 108 1.85 -5.57 22.75
CA LEU A 108 2.71 -6.64 23.26
C LEU A 108 2.62 -6.70 24.77
N MET A 109 2.36 -7.89 25.29
CA MET A 109 2.30 -8.16 26.72
C MET A 109 3.56 -8.92 27.13
N ARG A 110 4.14 -8.56 28.29
CA ARG A 110 5.21 -9.37 28.85
C ARG A 110 4.64 -10.71 29.29
N PRO A 111 5.32 -11.82 29.01
CA PRO A 111 4.93 -13.10 29.61
C PRO A 111 5.05 -13.01 31.16
N SER A 112 4.07 -13.53 31.80
CA SER A 112 4.08 -13.59 33.28
C SER A 112 5.06 -14.64 33.77
#